data_8890c0f7fadb69ba60fcd9366ff34b69
#
_entry.id   8890c0f7fadb69ba60fcd9366ff34b69
#
_cell.length_a   1.000
_cell.length_b   1.000
_cell.length_c   1.000
_cell.angle_alpha   90.00
_cell.angle_beta   90.00
_cell.angle_gamma   90.00
#
_symmetry.space_group_name_H-M   'P 1'
#
loop_
_entity.id
_entity.type
_entity.pdbx_description
1 polymer ?
#
loop_
_entity_poly.entity_id
_entity_poly.type
_entity_poly.pdbx_seq_one_letter_code
_entity_poly.pdbx_strand_id
1 'polypeptide(L)' 'MNAFAENKKFITIAELKDLGYSYYKIGKLEEQGILSRVNRKTYENLTYKGD' A
#
# COMPACT_ATOMS: atom_id res chain seq x y z
N MET A 1 8.72 11.34 -4.81
CA MET A 1 8.01 11.40 -3.60
C MET A 1 7.02 10.29 -3.48
N ASN A 2 6.95 9.67 -2.36
CA ASN A 2 6.12 8.55 -2.20
C ASN A 2 4.72 8.88 -1.88
N ALA A 3 3.84 8.24 -2.50
CA ALA A 3 2.45 8.48 -2.28
C ALA A 3 1.97 7.89 -0.98
N PHE A 4 2.53 6.78 -0.55
CA PHE A 4 2.15 6.32 0.76
C PHE A 4 3.27 6.58 1.69
N ALA A 5 2.95 6.66 2.91
CA ALA A 5 3.91 6.96 3.92
C ALA A 5 4.94 5.87 3.96
N GLU A 6 6.16 6.21 3.69
CA GLU A 6 7.22 5.24 3.77
C GLU A 6 7.42 4.74 5.17
N ASN A 7 6.87 5.44 6.13
CA ASN A 7 7.02 5.04 7.52
C ASN A 7 5.84 4.22 8.03
N LYS A 8 4.99 3.76 7.15
CA LYS A 8 3.87 2.90 7.54
C LYS A 8 4.08 1.53 6.95
N LYS A 9 4.15 0.55 7.81
CA LYS A 9 4.33 -0.80 7.35
C LYS A 9 3.04 -1.43 6.85
N PHE A 10 1.92 -1.11 7.50
CA PHE A 10 0.64 -1.64 7.11
C PHE A 10 -0.29 -0.51 6.68
N ILE A 11 -0.98 -0.71 5.60
CA ILE A 11 -1.86 0.29 5.03
C ILE A 11 -3.17 -0.38 4.69
N THR A 12 -4.28 0.26 5.05
CA THR A 12 -5.58 -0.28 4.71
C THR A 12 -6.04 0.22 3.36
N ILE A 13 -7.01 -0.47 2.80
CA ILE A 13 -7.59 -0.04 1.54
C ILE A 13 -8.18 1.35 1.66
N ALA A 14 -8.81 1.64 2.80
CA ALA A 14 -9.40 2.95 3.01
C ALA A 14 -8.33 4.03 2.93
N GLU A 15 -7.18 3.76 3.51
CA GLU A 15 -6.10 4.73 3.45
C GLU A 15 -5.59 4.93 2.04
N LEU A 16 -5.50 3.83 1.30
CA LEU A 16 -5.02 3.93 -0.08
C LEU A 16 -6.00 4.72 -0.93
N LYS A 17 -7.28 4.51 -0.73
CA LYS A 17 -8.28 5.27 -1.46
C LYS A 17 -8.24 6.74 -1.09
N ASP A 18 -7.98 7.01 0.15
CA ASP A 18 -7.85 8.38 0.61
C ASP A 18 -6.69 9.08 -0.06
N LEU A 19 -5.67 8.35 -0.39
CA LEU A 19 -4.52 8.88 -1.09
C LEU A 19 -4.74 9.00 -2.59
N GLY A 20 -5.88 8.55 -3.07
CA GLY A 20 -6.19 8.68 -4.48
C GLY A 20 -5.95 7.42 -5.29
N TYR A 21 -5.70 6.29 -4.65
CA TYR A 21 -5.47 5.04 -5.37
C TYR A 21 -6.79 4.33 -5.60
N SER A 22 -6.99 3.86 -6.81
CA SER A 22 -8.16 3.05 -7.11
C SER A 22 -7.78 1.58 -6.94
N TYR A 23 -8.77 0.73 -6.98
CA TYR A 23 -8.51 -0.71 -6.91
C TYR A 23 -7.55 -1.15 -8.00
N TYR A 24 -7.71 -0.57 -9.18
CA TYR A 24 -6.83 -0.91 -10.28
C TYR A 24 -5.39 -0.57 -9.94
N LYS A 25 -5.17 0.60 -9.40
CA LYS A 25 -3.82 1.01 -9.05
C LYS A 25 -3.26 0.20 -7.90
N ILE A 26 -4.11 -0.14 -6.95
CA ILE A 26 -3.68 -0.97 -5.83
C ILE A 26 -3.23 -2.33 -6.36
N GLY A 27 -3.96 -2.88 -7.30
CA GLY A 27 -3.56 -4.15 -7.91
C GLY A 27 -2.24 -4.04 -8.63
N LYS A 28 -2.00 -2.91 -9.29
CA LYS A 28 -0.73 -2.69 -9.95
C LYS A 28 0.41 -2.64 -8.97
N LEU A 29 0.21 -1.98 -7.85
CA LEU A 29 1.24 -1.92 -6.83
C LEU A 29 1.55 -3.30 -6.28
N GLU A 30 0.52 -4.11 -6.15
CA GLU A 30 0.71 -5.47 -5.69
C GLU A 30 1.52 -6.28 -6.70
N GLU A 31 1.23 -6.11 -7.97
CA GLU A 31 1.96 -6.79 -9.02
C GLU A 31 3.42 -6.38 -9.06
N GLN A 32 3.68 -5.14 -8.77
CA GLN A 32 5.04 -4.62 -8.81
C GLN A 32 5.84 -4.96 -7.57
N GLY A 33 5.22 -5.62 -6.61
CA GLY A 33 5.94 -5.99 -5.41
C GLY A 33 6.08 -4.88 -4.41
N ILE A 34 5.29 -3.83 -4.55
CA ILE A 34 5.33 -2.71 -3.61
C ILE A 34 4.41 -2.97 -2.44
N LEU A 35 3.29 -3.64 -2.70
CA LEU A 35 2.32 -3.99 -1.67
C LEU A 35 2.09 -5.47 -1.65
N SER A 36 1.79 -6.00 -0.49
CA SER A 36 1.44 -7.39 -0.35
C SER A 36 0.18 -7.48 0.48
N ARG A 37 -0.82 -8.19 -0.02
CA ARG A 37 -2.09 -8.29 0.67
C ARG A 37 -1.95 -9.20 1.88
N VAL A 38 -2.22 -8.65 3.04
CA VAL A 38 -2.14 -9.40 4.27
C VAL A 38 -3.49 -10.01 4.60
N ASN A 39 -4.54 -9.21 4.42
CA ASN A 39 -5.89 -9.73 4.57
C ASN A 39 -6.79 -8.88 3.70
N ARG A 40 -8.10 -9.07 3.84
CA ARG A 40 -9.04 -8.44 2.94
C ARG A 40 -8.89 -6.95 2.81
N LYS A 41 -8.54 -6.30 3.89
CA LYS A 41 -8.54 -4.85 3.89
C LYS A 41 -7.20 -4.24 4.18
N THR A 42 -6.19 -5.05 4.42
CA THR A 42 -4.91 -4.55 4.84
C THR A 42 -3.81 -5.02 3.91
N TYR A 43 -2.93 -4.10 3.56
CA TYR A 43 -1.78 -4.42 2.74
C TYR A 43 -0.52 -4.09 3.51
N GLU A 44 0.50 -4.85 3.25
CA GLU A 44 1.81 -4.59 3.83
C GLU A 44 2.64 -3.79 2.83
N ASN A 45 3.23 -2.72 3.32
CA ASN A 45 4.07 -1.87 2.49
C ASN A 45 5.45 -2.48 2.41
N LEU A 46 5.74 -3.10 1.29
CA LEU A 46 7.01 -3.80 1.12
C LEU A 46 8.17 -2.85 0.94
N THR A 47 7.89 -1.57 0.74
CA THR A 47 8.95 -0.58 0.65
C THR A 47 9.19 0.14 1.97
N TYR A 48 8.58 -0.36 3.05
CA TYR A 48 8.72 0.25 4.35
C TYR A 48 10.18 0.24 4.77
N LYS A 49 10.65 1.40 5.21
CA LYS A 49 12.04 1.55 5.58
C LYS A 49 12.25 1.90 7.02
N GLY A 50 11.26 1.82 7.82
CA GLY A 50 11.41 2.12 9.22
C GLY A 50 12.31 1.10 9.85
N ASP A 51 12.95 1.44 10.86
CA ASP A 51 13.84 0.56 11.49
C ASP A 51 13.69 0.37 12.80
#